data_33aa56b398e090fbc19e3b1da7ba7e80
#
_entry.id   33aa56b398e090fbc19e3b1da7ba7e80
#
_cell.length_a   1.000
_cell.length_b   1.000
_cell.length_c   1.000
_cell.angle_alpha   90.00
_cell.angle_beta   90.00
_cell.angle_gamma   90.00
#
_symmetry.space_group_name_H-M   'P 1'
#
loop_
_entity.id
_entity.type
_entity.pdbx_description
1 polymer ?
#
loop_
_entity_poly.entity_id
_entity_poly.type
_entity_poly.pdbx_seq_one_letter_code
_entity_poly.pdbx_strand_id
1 'polypeptide(L)'
;MKVPIITKEQAVEIKKTYPTPFHIYDEKGIEDNAKELLAAFSWCDGYKEHFAVKATPNPTIMKLLHSLGCGMDCSSMTELMLCEKCGITGDDIMFTSNETPAEEFAYALRLGATITLDDYTHVDFLKAVAGDKMPECVSLRYNNGVDFAVNNMIIGSPHHPNYGITTGPPTAAQQKLQSYPVKKFAR
;
A
#
# COMPACT_ATOMS: atom_id res chain seq x y z
N MET A 1 -12.29 -6.91 -26.62
CA MET A 1 -11.39 -5.84 -27.11
C MET A 1 -11.67 -4.59 -26.28
N LYS A 2 -10.64 -3.98 -25.66
CA LYS A 2 -10.86 -2.74 -24.88
C LYS A 2 -11.19 -1.59 -25.85
N VAL A 3 -12.28 -0.88 -25.57
CA VAL A 3 -12.67 0.31 -26.35
C VAL A 3 -11.93 1.51 -25.77
N PRO A 4 -11.31 2.38 -26.60
CA PRO A 4 -10.70 3.61 -26.12
C PRO A 4 -11.73 4.51 -25.41
N ILE A 5 -11.31 5.17 -24.33
CA ILE A 5 -12.17 6.07 -23.52
C ILE A 5 -12.51 7.38 -24.27
N ILE A 6 -11.76 7.70 -25.32
CA ILE A 6 -11.99 8.89 -26.18
C ILE A 6 -11.96 8.51 -27.65
N THR A 7 -12.63 9.30 -28.48
CA THR A 7 -12.57 9.17 -29.94
C THR A 7 -11.30 9.83 -30.50
N LYS A 8 -10.99 9.55 -31.75
CA LYS A 8 -9.88 10.19 -32.47
C LYS A 8 -10.06 11.71 -32.55
N GLU A 9 -11.28 12.16 -32.80
CA GLU A 9 -11.64 13.57 -32.91
C GLU A 9 -11.43 14.28 -31.57
N GLN A 10 -11.88 13.67 -30.49
CA GLN A 10 -11.63 14.17 -29.12
C GLN A 10 -10.12 14.25 -28.81
N ALA A 11 -9.33 13.24 -29.18
CA ALA A 11 -7.88 13.27 -28.99
C ALA A 11 -7.21 14.41 -29.77
N VAL A 12 -7.68 14.70 -31.01
CA VAL A 12 -7.18 15.82 -31.80
C VAL A 12 -7.51 17.15 -31.13
N GLU A 13 -8.73 17.30 -30.60
CA GLU A 13 -9.13 18.53 -29.91
C GLU A 13 -8.32 18.75 -28.61
N ILE A 14 -8.17 17.71 -27.77
CA ILE A 14 -7.37 17.77 -26.54
C ILE A 14 -5.92 18.18 -26.84
N LYS A 15 -5.34 17.65 -27.93
CA LYS A 15 -3.97 17.96 -28.35
C LYS A 15 -3.75 19.44 -28.65
N LYS A 16 -4.78 20.22 -28.97
CA LYS A 16 -4.65 21.67 -29.19
C LYS A 16 -4.32 22.42 -27.89
N THR A 17 -4.78 21.90 -26.75
CA THR A 17 -4.58 22.52 -25.44
C THR A 17 -3.41 21.88 -24.69
N TYR A 18 -3.27 20.54 -24.80
CA TYR A 18 -2.26 19.77 -24.08
C TYR A 18 -1.24 19.18 -25.06
N PRO A 19 0.03 19.58 -25.00
CA PRO A 19 1.06 19.00 -25.87
C PRO A 19 1.31 17.52 -25.53
N THR A 20 1.58 16.72 -26.56
CA THR A 20 1.96 15.30 -26.39
C THR A 20 3.40 15.17 -25.87
N PRO A 21 3.72 14.14 -25.04
CA PRO A 21 2.79 13.10 -24.55
C PRO A 21 1.96 13.58 -23.36
N PHE A 22 0.73 13.03 -23.19
CA PHE A 22 -0.13 13.27 -22.02
C PHE A 22 -0.89 12.00 -21.63
N HIS A 23 -1.30 11.93 -20.37
CA HIS A 23 -2.16 10.89 -19.84
C HIS A 23 -3.60 11.39 -19.74
N ILE A 24 -4.56 10.52 -20.08
CA ILE A 24 -5.99 10.77 -19.89
C ILE A 24 -6.51 9.73 -18.92
N TYR A 25 -7.20 10.18 -17.89
CA TYR A 25 -7.87 9.33 -16.92
C TYR A 25 -9.38 9.43 -17.11
N ASP A 26 -10.05 8.27 -17.08
CA ASP A 26 -11.50 8.17 -17.06
C ASP A 26 -11.98 8.20 -15.61
N GLU A 27 -12.35 9.37 -15.12
CA GLU A 27 -12.81 9.57 -13.74
C GLU A 27 -14.01 8.68 -13.43
N LYS A 28 -15.02 8.66 -14.34
CA LYS A 28 -16.19 7.80 -14.15
C LYS A 28 -15.83 6.33 -14.11
N GLY A 29 -14.97 5.87 -15.00
CA GLY A 29 -14.50 4.49 -15.02
C GLY A 29 -13.75 4.11 -13.76
N ILE A 30 -12.94 5.01 -13.18
CA ILE A 30 -12.25 4.81 -11.90
C ILE A 30 -13.27 4.68 -10.76
N GLU A 31 -14.26 5.58 -10.70
CA GLU A 31 -15.31 5.52 -9.68
C GLU A 31 -16.14 4.24 -9.77
N ASP A 32 -16.60 3.89 -10.97
CA ASP A 32 -17.45 2.71 -11.18
C ASP A 32 -16.69 1.44 -10.76
N ASN A 33 -15.43 1.31 -11.14
CA ASN A 33 -14.59 0.16 -10.76
C ASN A 33 -14.35 0.07 -9.25
N ALA A 34 -14.07 1.20 -8.58
CA ALA A 34 -13.90 1.23 -7.14
C ALA A 34 -15.21 0.85 -6.41
N LYS A 35 -16.35 1.37 -6.85
CA LYS A 35 -17.67 1.04 -6.29
C LYS A 35 -18.01 -0.44 -6.48
N GLU A 36 -17.72 -1.01 -7.66
CA GLU A 36 -17.93 -2.43 -7.95
C GLU A 36 -17.08 -3.31 -7.04
N LEU A 37 -15.79 -2.98 -6.87
CA LEU A 37 -14.89 -3.72 -5.97
C LEU A 37 -15.40 -3.68 -4.53
N LEU A 38 -15.70 -2.50 -3.99
CA LEU A 38 -16.19 -2.36 -2.62
C LEU A 38 -17.52 -3.10 -2.42
N ALA A 39 -18.42 -3.07 -3.40
CA ALA A 39 -19.68 -3.83 -3.36
C ALA A 39 -19.46 -5.34 -3.37
N ALA A 40 -18.48 -5.84 -4.13
CA ALA A 40 -18.15 -7.25 -4.20
C ALA A 40 -17.68 -7.82 -2.84
N PHE A 41 -17.11 -6.99 -1.97
CA PHE A 41 -16.63 -7.36 -0.64
C PHE A 41 -17.56 -6.89 0.50
N SER A 42 -18.79 -6.44 0.19
CA SER A 42 -19.75 -5.95 1.19
C SER A 42 -20.18 -6.99 2.24
N TRP A 43 -19.95 -8.28 1.96
CA TRP A 43 -20.18 -9.39 2.90
C TRP A 43 -19.08 -9.52 3.97
N CYS A 44 -17.94 -8.88 3.78
CA CYS A 44 -16.78 -8.97 4.69
C CYS A 44 -16.75 -7.75 5.61
N ASP A 45 -17.15 -7.92 6.85
CA ASP A 45 -17.12 -6.85 7.84
C ASP A 45 -15.69 -6.33 8.03
N GLY A 46 -15.53 -5.00 7.93
CA GLY A 46 -14.24 -4.33 8.09
C GLY A 46 -13.32 -4.41 6.86
N TYR A 47 -13.82 -4.90 5.71
CA TYR A 47 -13.04 -4.82 4.47
C TYR A 47 -12.71 -3.38 4.11
N LYS A 48 -11.46 -3.15 3.74
CA LYS A 48 -10.96 -1.87 3.25
C LYS A 48 -9.96 -2.09 2.14
N GLU A 49 -10.23 -1.52 0.99
CA GLU A 49 -9.28 -1.49 -0.12
C GLU A 49 -8.23 -0.42 0.11
N HIS A 50 -6.95 -0.74 -0.09
CA HIS A 50 -5.84 0.21 -0.06
C HIS A 50 -5.22 0.30 -1.44
N PHE A 51 -5.38 1.46 -2.08
CA PHE A 51 -4.85 1.73 -3.40
C PHE A 51 -3.34 1.91 -3.38
N ALA A 52 -2.61 1.14 -4.20
CA ALA A 52 -1.15 1.24 -4.32
C ALA A 52 -0.75 2.58 -4.95
N VAL A 53 -0.25 3.51 -4.14
CA VAL A 53 0.09 4.89 -4.58
C VAL A 53 1.13 4.88 -5.71
N LYS A 54 2.12 3.98 -5.66
CA LYS A 54 3.15 3.84 -6.69
C LYS A 54 2.60 3.54 -8.10
N ALA A 55 1.41 2.95 -8.20
CA ALA A 55 0.79 2.64 -9.49
C ALA A 55 0.35 3.91 -10.23
N THR A 56 -0.15 4.90 -9.49
CA THR A 56 -0.57 6.19 -10.04
C THR A 56 -0.50 7.26 -8.94
N PRO A 57 0.68 7.86 -8.69
CA PRO A 57 0.89 8.84 -7.62
C PRO A 57 0.31 10.22 -8.00
N ASN A 58 -0.99 10.25 -8.26
CA ASN A 58 -1.72 11.44 -8.67
C ASN A 58 -2.67 11.90 -7.55
N PRO A 59 -2.46 13.08 -6.95
CA PRO A 59 -3.28 13.57 -5.84
C PRO A 59 -4.77 13.65 -6.13
N THR A 60 -5.17 13.93 -7.37
CA THR A 60 -6.59 13.98 -7.77
C THR A 60 -7.21 12.59 -7.71
N ILE A 61 -6.53 11.57 -8.25
CA ILE A 61 -7.00 10.19 -8.22
C ILE A 61 -7.00 9.66 -6.79
N MET A 62 -5.95 9.94 -6.02
CA MET A 62 -5.88 9.55 -4.61
C MET A 62 -7.05 10.10 -3.79
N LYS A 63 -7.36 11.40 -3.95
CA LYS A 63 -8.51 12.03 -3.28
C LYS A 63 -9.85 11.45 -3.74
N LEU A 64 -9.99 11.17 -5.03
CA LEU A 64 -11.18 10.54 -5.59
C LEU A 64 -11.42 9.16 -4.96
N LEU A 65 -10.43 8.28 -4.98
CA LEU A 65 -10.52 6.94 -4.38
C LEU A 65 -10.75 7.00 -2.86
N HIS A 66 -10.06 7.91 -2.18
CA HIS A 66 -10.27 8.12 -0.73
C HIS A 66 -11.70 8.58 -0.42
N SER A 67 -12.29 9.46 -1.23
CA SER A 67 -13.68 9.89 -1.06
C SER A 67 -14.71 8.76 -1.23
N LEU A 68 -14.33 7.67 -1.89
CA LEU A 68 -15.14 6.45 -2.07
C LEU A 68 -14.92 5.42 -0.95
N GLY A 69 -14.01 5.70 0.00
CA GLY A 69 -13.71 4.82 1.14
C GLY A 69 -12.45 3.97 0.99
N CYS A 70 -11.67 4.12 -0.09
CA CYS A 70 -10.39 3.46 -0.21
C CYS A 70 -9.32 4.12 0.66
N GLY A 71 -8.45 3.33 1.27
CA GLY A 71 -7.19 3.78 1.84
C GLY A 71 -6.08 3.83 0.78
N MET A 72 -4.86 4.11 1.24
CA MET A 72 -3.65 4.21 0.42
C MET A 72 -2.59 3.23 0.90
N ASP A 73 -2.03 2.43 0.00
CA ASP A 73 -0.86 1.60 0.27
C ASP A 73 0.40 2.34 -0.21
N CYS A 74 1.26 2.71 0.74
CA CYS A 74 2.47 3.48 0.54
C CYS A 74 3.69 2.57 0.74
N SER A 75 4.70 2.71 -0.12
CA SER A 75 5.95 1.95 -0.04
C SER A 75 7.20 2.82 0.05
N SER A 76 7.04 4.14 0.20
CA SER A 76 8.17 5.09 0.29
C SER A 76 7.78 6.38 1.01
N MET A 77 8.80 7.13 1.43
CA MET A 77 8.66 8.48 2.00
C MET A 77 7.80 9.40 1.11
N THR A 78 8.07 9.41 -0.18
CA THR A 78 7.37 10.30 -1.13
C THR A 78 5.86 10.00 -1.16
N GLU A 79 5.47 8.73 -1.09
CA GLU A 79 4.08 8.32 -1.07
C GLU A 79 3.39 8.72 0.24
N LEU A 80 4.08 8.59 1.38
CA LEU A 80 3.59 9.12 2.67
C LEU A 80 3.38 10.64 2.63
N MET A 81 4.32 11.38 2.05
CA MET A 81 4.21 12.83 1.87
C MET A 81 3.04 13.22 0.95
N LEU A 82 2.77 12.41 -0.09
CA LEU A 82 1.59 12.62 -0.94
C LEU A 82 0.30 12.42 -0.17
N CYS A 83 0.20 11.37 0.65
CA CYS A 83 -0.95 11.14 1.53
C CYS A 83 -1.18 12.32 2.46
N GLU A 84 -0.14 12.81 3.15
CA GLU A 84 -0.25 13.97 4.03
C GLU A 84 -0.76 15.22 3.30
N LYS A 85 -0.21 15.51 2.10
CA LYS A 85 -0.68 16.63 1.26
C LYS A 85 -2.11 16.46 0.75
N CYS A 86 -2.58 15.23 0.64
CA CYS A 86 -3.97 14.92 0.30
C CYS A 86 -4.92 14.97 1.51
N GLY A 87 -4.39 15.12 2.74
CA GLY A 87 -5.16 15.07 3.98
C GLY A 87 -5.54 13.66 4.41
N ILE A 88 -4.83 12.65 3.92
CA ILE A 88 -5.06 11.23 4.23
C ILE A 88 -4.09 10.84 5.35
N THR A 89 -4.62 10.28 6.44
CA THR A 89 -3.86 9.94 7.66
C THR A 89 -4.47 8.74 8.38
N GLY A 90 -3.79 8.25 9.40
CA GLY A 90 -4.32 7.18 10.27
C GLY A 90 -4.43 5.85 9.54
N ASP A 91 -5.48 5.10 9.88
CA ASP A 91 -5.77 3.76 9.32
C ASP A 91 -6.14 3.78 7.83
N ASP A 92 -6.24 4.97 7.22
CA ASP A 92 -6.38 5.12 5.78
C ASP A 92 -5.05 4.95 5.05
N ILE A 93 -3.94 4.83 5.78
CA ILE A 93 -2.62 4.54 5.21
C ILE A 93 -2.13 3.18 5.70
N MET A 94 -1.84 2.29 4.74
CA MET A 94 -1.01 1.10 4.94
C MET A 94 0.40 1.44 4.46
N PHE A 95 1.39 1.34 5.33
CA PHE A 95 2.79 1.58 4.96
C PHE A 95 3.52 0.25 4.82
N THR A 96 3.80 -0.14 3.58
CA THR A 96 4.37 -1.44 3.20
C THR A 96 5.69 -1.21 2.45
N SER A 97 6.78 -1.09 3.19
CA SER A 97 8.15 -0.92 2.68
C SER A 97 9.00 -2.13 3.05
N ASN A 98 9.99 -2.48 2.23
CA ASN A 98 10.88 -3.63 2.47
C ASN A 98 12.29 -3.22 2.90
N GLU A 99 12.78 -2.05 2.49
CA GLU A 99 14.07 -1.47 2.90
C GLU A 99 13.82 -0.15 3.61
N THR A 100 13.21 -0.22 4.80
CA THR A 100 12.63 0.94 5.47
C THR A 100 13.67 1.66 6.34
N PRO A 101 14.12 2.86 5.97
CA PRO A 101 14.98 3.68 6.82
C PRO A 101 14.20 4.24 8.03
N ALA A 102 14.93 4.68 9.06
CA ALA A 102 14.35 5.15 10.32
C ALA A 102 13.40 6.34 10.13
N GLU A 103 13.74 7.26 9.24
CA GLU A 103 12.93 8.44 8.94
C GLU A 103 11.59 8.09 8.31
N GLU A 104 11.49 7.01 7.53
CA GLU A 104 10.23 6.56 6.96
C GLU A 104 9.33 5.93 8.03
N PHE A 105 9.89 5.12 8.94
CA PHE A 105 9.14 4.63 10.09
C PHE A 105 8.65 5.78 10.98
N ALA A 106 9.52 6.76 11.26
CA ALA A 106 9.13 7.93 12.06
C ALA A 106 8.02 8.73 11.39
N TYR A 107 8.08 8.87 10.07
CA TYR A 107 7.06 9.60 9.29
C TYR A 107 5.72 8.83 9.29
N ALA A 108 5.74 7.53 9.04
CA ALA A 108 4.55 6.68 9.07
C ALA A 108 3.88 6.69 10.47
N LEU A 109 4.69 6.59 11.55
CA LEU A 109 4.20 6.71 12.92
C LEU A 109 3.55 8.07 13.19
N ARG A 110 4.15 9.15 12.70
CA ARG A 110 3.61 10.52 12.83
C ARG A 110 2.26 10.66 12.15
N LEU A 111 2.07 10.02 11.00
CA LEU A 111 0.80 10.02 10.28
C LEU A 111 -0.24 9.08 10.89
N GLY A 112 0.15 8.22 11.84
CA GLY A 112 -0.71 7.19 12.41
C GLY A 112 -0.98 6.02 11.46
N ALA A 113 -0.14 5.82 10.44
CA ALA A 113 -0.30 4.76 9.45
C ALA A 113 -0.17 3.36 10.08
N THR A 114 -0.90 2.38 9.54
CA THR A 114 -0.67 0.97 9.85
C THR A 114 0.63 0.53 9.18
N ILE A 115 1.62 0.11 9.97
CA ILE A 115 2.94 -0.28 9.48
C ILE A 115 2.99 -1.78 9.23
N THR A 116 3.41 -2.18 8.03
CA THR A 116 3.67 -3.58 7.67
C THR A 116 5.13 -3.89 7.88
N LEU A 117 5.40 -4.90 8.70
CA LEU A 117 6.75 -5.42 8.93
C LEU A 117 7.06 -6.49 7.87
N ASP A 118 8.08 -6.26 7.08
CA ASP A 118 8.51 -7.13 5.99
C ASP A 118 9.52 -8.19 6.42
N ASP A 119 10.28 -7.88 7.46
CA ASP A 119 11.31 -8.74 8.03
C ASP A 119 11.30 -8.71 9.56
N TYR A 120 11.88 -9.73 10.18
CA TYR A 120 11.99 -9.83 11.64
C TYR A 120 12.84 -8.72 12.27
N THR A 121 13.84 -8.24 11.55
CA THR A 121 14.71 -7.16 12.00
C THR A 121 13.96 -5.84 12.11
N HIS A 122 12.90 -5.65 11.30
CA HIS A 122 12.04 -4.48 11.36
C HIS A 122 11.34 -4.32 12.71
N VAL A 123 11.11 -5.40 13.46
CA VAL A 123 10.47 -5.33 14.78
C VAL A 123 11.32 -4.53 15.76
N ASP A 124 12.60 -4.91 15.91
CA ASP A 124 13.52 -4.20 16.82
C ASP A 124 13.80 -2.78 16.30
N PHE A 125 13.90 -2.64 14.99
CA PHE A 125 14.17 -1.36 14.38
C PHE A 125 13.01 -0.38 14.56
N LEU A 126 11.76 -0.82 14.32
CA LEU A 126 10.58 -0.02 14.60
C LEU A 126 10.51 0.39 16.08
N LYS A 127 10.82 -0.55 17.00
CA LYS A 127 10.85 -0.25 18.43
C LYS A 127 11.90 0.81 18.77
N ALA A 128 13.08 0.72 18.18
CA ALA A 128 14.14 1.70 18.41
C ALA A 128 13.71 3.12 17.91
N VAL A 129 12.97 3.19 16.81
CA VAL A 129 12.45 4.46 16.27
C VAL A 129 11.26 4.98 17.08
N ALA A 130 10.32 4.10 17.44
CA ALA A 130 9.07 4.47 18.11
C ALA A 130 9.26 4.78 19.61
N GLY A 131 10.24 4.16 20.26
CA GLY A 131 10.41 4.25 21.71
C GLY A 131 9.14 3.80 22.45
N ASP A 132 8.64 4.67 23.32
CA ASP A 132 7.40 4.41 24.08
C ASP A 132 6.11 4.59 23.26
N LYS A 133 6.23 5.02 22.01
CA LYS A 133 5.09 5.29 21.10
C LYS A 133 4.87 4.18 20.08
N MET A 134 5.11 2.93 20.48
CA MET A 134 4.82 1.78 19.62
C MET A 134 3.34 1.76 19.22
N PRO A 135 3.03 1.49 17.93
CA PRO A 135 1.65 1.41 17.49
C PRO A 135 0.96 0.19 18.13
N GLU A 136 -0.33 0.32 18.43
CA GLU A 136 -1.12 -0.79 18.99
C GLU A 136 -1.38 -1.91 17.98
N CYS A 137 -1.33 -1.58 16.69
CA CYS A 137 -1.55 -2.51 15.58
C CYS A 137 -0.41 -2.40 14.58
N VAL A 138 0.09 -3.54 14.13
CA VAL A 138 1.03 -3.68 13.01
C VAL A 138 0.53 -4.77 12.07
N SER A 139 0.93 -4.69 10.81
CA SER A 139 0.74 -5.75 9.82
C SER A 139 2.05 -6.53 9.64
N LEU A 140 1.93 -7.79 9.22
CA LEU A 140 3.06 -8.62 8.87
C LEU A 140 2.91 -9.11 7.44
N ARG A 141 3.96 -8.95 6.64
CA ARG A 141 3.99 -9.59 5.33
C ARG A 141 4.48 -11.03 5.49
N TYR A 142 3.61 -11.96 5.14
CA TYR A 142 3.91 -13.38 5.16
C TYR A 142 4.18 -13.89 3.75
N ASN A 143 5.32 -14.56 3.56
CA ASN A 143 5.65 -15.25 2.33
C ASN A 143 5.47 -16.75 2.55
N ASN A 144 4.49 -17.35 1.88
CA ASN A 144 4.15 -18.76 2.04
C ASN A 144 5.09 -19.73 1.30
N GLY A 145 6.12 -19.21 0.61
CA GLY A 145 7.13 -20.02 -0.09
C GLY A 145 6.59 -20.81 -1.30
N VAL A 146 5.39 -20.51 -1.79
CA VAL A 146 4.82 -21.22 -2.94
C VAL A 146 5.47 -20.73 -4.22
N ASP A 147 5.95 -21.68 -5.05
CA ASP A 147 6.43 -21.42 -6.39
C ASP A 147 5.28 -21.02 -7.31
N PHE A 148 5.05 -19.72 -7.44
CA PHE A 148 4.29 -19.23 -8.58
C PHE A 148 5.26 -19.14 -9.76
N ALA A 149 4.97 -19.87 -10.84
CA ALA A 149 5.70 -19.80 -12.10
C ALA A 149 5.45 -18.45 -12.81
N VAL A 150 5.72 -17.36 -12.12
CA VAL A 150 5.70 -16.02 -12.70
C VAL A 150 7.16 -15.65 -12.94
N ASN A 151 7.57 -15.62 -14.22
CA ASN A 151 8.85 -15.12 -14.67
C ASN A 151 8.98 -13.62 -14.41
N ASN A 152 8.93 -13.23 -13.13
CA ASN A 152 9.09 -11.84 -12.73
C ASN A 152 10.29 -11.72 -11.79
N MET A 153 11.40 -11.21 -12.34
CA MET A 153 12.65 -11.00 -11.59
C MET A 153 12.48 -10.03 -10.40
N ILE A 154 11.42 -9.24 -10.37
CA ILE A 154 11.14 -8.27 -9.30
C ILE A 154 10.64 -8.97 -8.03
N ILE A 155 9.89 -10.06 -8.18
CA ILE A 155 9.28 -10.79 -7.04
C ILE A 155 10.29 -11.74 -6.38
N GLY A 156 11.35 -12.12 -7.08
CA GLY A 156 12.33 -13.11 -6.62
C GLY A 156 11.83 -14.55 -6.75
N SER A 157 12.65 -15.50 -6.32
CA SER A 157 12.26 -16.92 -6.26
C SER A 157 11.72 -17.26 -4.86
N PRO A 158 10.91 -18.33 -4.72
CA PRO A 158 10.39 -18.76 -3.41
C PRO A 158 11.47 -19.12 -2.41
N HIS A 159 12.64 -19.57 -2.88
CA HIS A 159 13.79 -19.90 -2.04
C HIS A 159 14.64 -18.69 -1.65
N HIS A 160 14.47 -17.57 -2.38
CA HIS A 160 15.11 -16.29 -2.09
C HIS A 160 14.08 -15.15 -2.30
N PRO A 161 13.08 -15.06 -1.42
CA PRO A 161 12.06 -14.03 -1.54
C PRO A 161 12.68 -12.67 -1.26
N ASN A 162 12.39 -11.72 -2.15
CA ASN A 162 12.78 -10.33 -1.93
C ASN A 162 11.89 -9.65 -0.88
N TYR A 163 10.76 -10.30 -0.51
CA TYR A 163 9.73 -9.70 0.33
C TYR A 163 9.08 -10.71 1.26
N GLY A 164 8.86 -10.27 2.50
CA GLY A 164 8.05 -10.97 3.47
C GLY A 164 8.77 -12.04 4.27
N ILE A 165 8.19 -12.30 5.41
CA ILE A 165 8.69 -13.27 6.39
C ILE A 165 8.37 -14.68 5.88
N THR A 166 9.41 -15.50 5.67
CA THR A 166 9.24 -16.91 5.28
C THR A 166 9.03 -17.80 6.50
N THR A 167 8.37 -18.96 6.30
CA THR A 167 8.30 -20.02 7.30
C THR A 167 9.68 -20.64 7.53
N GLY A 168 10.42 -20.07 8.47
CA GLY A 168 11.34 -20.86 9.28
C GLY A 168 10.58 -21.46 10.46
N PRO A 169 11.17 -22.33 11.27
CA PRO A 169 10.51 -22.83 12.47
C PRO A 169 9.97 -21.65 13.28
N PRO A 170 8.73 -21.71 13.79
CA PRO A 170 7.98 -20.58 14.37
C PRO A 170 8.66 -19.86 15.55
N THR A 171 9.81 -20.31 15.96
CA THR A 171 10.30 -20.17 17.30
C THR A 171 10.87 -18.80 17.65
N ALA A 172 11.69 -18.16 16.83
CA ALA A 172 12.35 -16.93 17.27
C ALA A 172 11.49 -15.67 17.01
N ALA A 173 10.81 -15.62 15.88
CA ALA A 173 10.08 -14.44 15.46
C ALA A 173 8.69 -14.33 16.08
N GLN A 174 7.96 -15.44 16.18
CA GLN A 174 6.68 -15.45 16.91
C GLN A 174 6.92 -15.18 18.41
N GLN A 175 7.96 -15.75 19.01
CA GLN A 175 8.33 -15.45 20.38
C GLN A 175 8.73 -13.99 20.53
N LYS A 176 9.47 -13.44 19.56
CA LYS A 176 9.86 -12.04 19.55
C LYS A 176 8.63 -11.13 19.41
N LEU A 177 7.71 -11.43 18.51
CA LEU A 177 6.45 -10.69 18.35
C LEU A 177 5.56 -10.80 19.60
N GLN A 178 5.49 -11.95 20.26
CA GLN A 178 4.74 -12.13 21.51
C GLN A 178 5.29 -11.29 22.66
N SER A 179 6.56 -10.94 22.64
CA SER A 179 7.19 -10.09 23.65
C SER A 179 6.93 -8.59 23.46
N TYR A 180 6.31 -8.20 22.35
CA TYR A 180 6.00 -6.80 22.06
C TYR A 180 4.62 -6.39 22.54
N PRO A 181 4.44 -5.13 22.95
CA PRO A 181 3.16 -4.61 23.43
C PRO A 181 2.12 -4.39 22.31
N VAL A 182 2.33 -4.98 21.13
CA VAL A 182 1.35 -4.93 20.05
C VAL A 182 0.10 -5.73 20.42
N LYS A 183 -1.02 -5.04 20.51
CA LYS A 183 -2.29 -5.64 20.96
C LYS A 183 -3.09 -6.28 19.83
N LYS A 184 -2.82 -5.89 18.58
CA LYS A 184 -3.54 -6.36 17.39
C LYS A 184 -2.60 -6.49 16.20
N PHE A 185 -2.89 -7.48 15.35
CA PHE A 185 -2.33 -7.57 14.00
C PHE A 185 -3.44 -7.24 13.02
N ALA A 186 -3.16 -6.37 12.06
CA ALA A 186 -4.05 -6.16 10.93
C ALA A 186 -4.14 -7.46 10.12
N ARG A 187 -5.36 -7.87 9.78
CA ARG A 187 -5.64 -9.09 9.00
C ARG A 187 -5.74 -8.73 7.54
#